data_30d205907f169a6430a7687680395b7b
#
_entry.id   30d205907f169a6430a7687680395b7b
#
_cell.length_a   1.000
_cell.length_b   1.000
_cell.length_c   1.000
_cell.angle_alpha   90.00
_cell.angle_beta   90.00
_cell.angle_gamma   90.00
#
_symmetry.space_group_name_H-M   'P 1'
#
loop_
_entity.id
_entity.type
_entity.pdbx_description
1 polymer ?
#
loop_
_entity_poly.entity_id
_entity_poly.type
_entity_poly.pdbx_seq_one_letter_code
_entity_poly.pdbx_strand_id
1 'polypeptide(L)'
;HRSRVLRYLELYIFPHIGLSDIRQLKTSHLLAPIKKVDASGKHDVAQRLQQRVTAIMRYAVQNDYIDSNPASDMAGALSTTKARHYPALPSSRFPEFLARLAAYRGRVMTRIAVELSLLTFVRSSELRFARWDEFDFDKSLWRIPAKREEIKGVRYSYRGMKMKEEHIVPLSWQAMILLDQLKQISGDKELLFPGDHDATKVMSENTVNSALRAMGYDTKTEVCGHGFRTMARGALGESGLWSDDAIERQLSHSERNNVRAAYIHTSEHLDERRLMVQWWADYLEKNTVDYITPYDFAKRQV
;
A
#
# COMPACT_ATOMS: atom_id res chain seq x y z
N HIS A 1 10.87 -5.03 -9.69
CA HIS A 1 11.63 -3.79 -9.47
C HIS A 1 12.71 -3.59 -10.55
N ARG A 2 13.56 -4.61 -10.79
CA ARG A 2 14.65 -4.58 -11.79
C ARG A 2 14.17 -4.12 -13.18
N SER A 3 13.11 -4.73 -13.71
CA SER A 3 12.56 -4.40 -15.05
C SER A 3 12.10 -2.94 -15.17
N ARG A 4 11.54 -2.36 -14.10
CA ARG A 4 11.12 -0.94 -14.08
C ARG A 4 12.31 0.00 -14.06
N VAL A 5 13.36 -0.35 -13.31
CA VAL A 5 14.60 0.45 -13.28
C VAL A 5 15.24 0.47 -14.66
N LEU A 6 15.43 -0.70 -15.27
CA LEU A 6 16.00 -0.82 -16.61
C LEU A 6 15.19 -0.02 -17.62
N ARG A 7 13.86 -0.18 -17.64
CA ARG A 7 12.99 0.57 -18.55
C ARG A 7 13.14 2.09 -18.41
N TYR A 8 13.31 2.62 -17.19
CA TYR A 8 13.52 4.06 -17.02
C TYR A 8 14.88 4.51 -17.51
N LEU A 9 15.92 3.70 -17.35
CA LEU A 9 17.25 3.99 -17.94
C LEU A 9 17.19 3.96 -19.46
N GLU A 10 16.55 2.97 -20.05
CA GLU A 10 16.35 2.84 -21.51
C GLU A 10 15.55 4.01 -22.10
N LEU A 11 14.54 4.50 -21.38
CA LEU A 11 13.69 5.59 -21.87
C LEU A 11 14.35 6.97 -21.74
N TYR A 12 15.11 7.20 -20.68
CA TYR A 12 15.51 8.57 -20.31
C TYR A 12 17.02 8.79 -20.25
N ILE A 13 17.83 7.77 -20.11
CA ILE A 13 19.28 7.89 -19.91
C ILE A 13 20.05 7.37 -21.13
N PHE A 14 19.82 6.11 -21.51
CA PHE A 14 20.56 5.46 -22.58
C PHE A 14 20.47 6.17 -23.94
N PRO A 15 19.37 6.81 -24.35
CA PRO A 15 19.33 7.57 -25.60
C PRO A 15 20.31 8.74 -25.65
N HIS A 16 20.79 9.21 -24.49
CA HIS A 16 21.69 10.37 -24.39
C HIS A 16 23.14 10.00 -24.15
N ILE A 17 23.39 8.95 -23.37
CA ILE A 17 24.74 8.61 -22.91
C ILE A 17 25.06 7.12 -23.00
N GLY A 18 24.13 6.27 -23.46
CA GLY A 18 24.28 4.81 -23.42
C GLY A 18 25.45 4.26 -24.27
N LEU A 19 25.89 5.00 -25.28
CA LEU A 19 27.01 4.65 -26.14
C LEU A 19 28.32 5.38 -25.78
N SER A 20 28.29 6.24 -24.76
CA SER A 20 29.49 6.99 -24.33
C SER A 20 30.39 6.14 -23.45
N ASP A 21 31.72 6.32 -23.58
CA ASP A 21 32.64 5.70 -22.64
C ASP A 21 32.41 6.29 -21.23
N ILE A 22 32.23 5.42 -20.27
CA ILE A 22 31.92 5.77 -18.89
C ILE A 22 33.01 6.67 -18.27
N ARG A 23 34.26 6.52 -18.69
CA ARG A 23 35.42 7.33 -18.25
C ARG A 23 35.37 8.79 -18.69
N GLN A 24 34.60 9.06 -19.75
CA GLN A 24 34.46 10.41 -20.31
C GLN A 24 33.20 11.14 -19.81
N LEU A 25 32.36 10.45 -19.06
CA LEU A 25 31.12 11.02 -18.54
C LEU A 25 31.43 12.05 -17.44
N LYS A 26 30.86 13.26 -17.63
CA LYS A 26 30.92 14.34 -16.64
C LYS A 26 29.56 14.53 -15.98
N THR A 27 29.53 15.18 -14.83
CA THR A 27 28.30 15.53 -14.10
C THR A 27 27.22 16.14 -15.02
N SER A 28 27.61 17.04 -15.91
CA SER A 28 26.69 17.67 -16.87
C SER A 28 26.05 16.69 -17.85
N HIS A 29 26.80 15.68 -18.32
CA HIS A 29 26.27 14.65 -19.22
C HIS A 29 25.20 13.77 -18.52
N LEU A 30 25.42 13.46 -17.25
CA LEU A 30 24.50 12.67 -16.45
C LEU A 30 23.26 13.46 -16.05
N LEU A 31 23.44 14.73 -15.70
CA LEU A 31 22.38 15.59 -15.18
C LEU A 31 21.42 16.10 -16.26
N ALA A 32 21.95 16.39 -17.47
CA ALA A 32 21.14 16.96 -18.56
C ALA A 32 19.88 16.14 -18.91
N PRO A 33 19.94 14.80 -19.14
CA PRO A 33 18.74 14.03 -19.41
C PRO A 33 17.79 13.95 -18.22
N ILE A 34 18.31 13.94 -16.99
CA ILE A 34 17.51 13.91 -15.76
C ILE A 34 16.73 15.22 -15.59
N LYS A 35 17.39 16.38 -15.85
CA LYS A 35 16.73 17.70 -15.83
C LYS A 35 15.61 17.81 -16.86
N LYS A 36 15.74 17.20 -18.03
CA LYS A 36 14.66 17.16 -19.03
C LYS A 36 13.43 16.43 -18.50
N VAL A 37 13.64 15.32 -17.77
CA VAL A 37 12.55 14.57 -17.11
C VAL A 37 11.91 15.42 -16.01
N ASP A 38 12.72 16.10 -15.20
CA ASP A 38 12.25 17.00 -14.14
C ASP A 38 11.40 18.13 -14.70
N ALA A 39 11.90 18.82 -15.73
CA ALA A 39 11.19 19.90 -16.43
C ALA A 39 9.87 19.46 -17.08
N SER A 40 9.72 18.16 -17.39
CA SER A 40 8.44 17.59 -17.87
C SER A 40 7.41 17.34 -16.75
N GLY A 41 7.67 17.77 -15.52
CA GLY A 41 6.79 17.57 -14.35
C GLY A 41 6.89 16.19 -13.70
N LYS A 42 7.77 15.31 -14.17
CA LYS A 42 7.96 13.96 -13.64
C LYS A 42 9.04 13.93 -12.55
N HIS A 43 8.89 14.78 -11.54
CA HIS A 43 9.89 15.02 -10.50
C HIS A 43 10.30 13.73 -9.75
N ASP A 44 9.34 12.87 -9.35
CA ASP A 44 9.63 11.58 -8.69
C ASP A 44 10.47 10.64 -9.58
N VAL A 45 10.22 10.65 -10.89
CA VAL A 45 10.98 9.85 -11.85
C VAL A 45 12.40 10.40 -11.96
N ALA A 46 12.54 11.72 -12.07
CA ALA A 46 13.84 12.40 -12.14
C ALA A 46 14.70 12.13 -10.90
N GLN A 47 14.13 12.24 -9.70
CA GLN A 47 14.82 11.91 -8.45
C GLN A 47 15.28 10.45 -8.40
N ARG A 48 14.42 9.52 -8.81
CA ARG A 48 14.78 8.09 -8.88
C ARG A 48 15.87 7.81 -9.92
N LEU A 49 15.82 8.47 -11.07
CA LEU A 49 16.88 8.38 -12.08
C LEU A 49 18.21 8.88 -11.50
N GLN A 50 18.22 10.05 -10.86
CA GLN A 50 19.40 10.60 -10.19
C GLN A 50 20.01 9.58 -9.20
N GLN A 51 19.18 9.02 -8.29
CA GLN A 51 19.64 8.01 -7.33
C GLN A 51 20.23 6.76 -8.02
N ARG A 52 19.64 6.31 -9.14
CA ARG A 52 20.13 5.14 -9.88
C ARG A 52 21.41 5.42 -10.62
N VAL A 53 21.51 6.57 -11.29
CA VAL A 53 22.73 6.99 -11.98
C VAL A 53 23.87 7.16 -10.98
N THR A 54 23.63 7.80 -9.83
CA THR A 54 24.64 7.92 -8.77
C THR A 54 25.11 6.54 -8.27
N ALA A 55 24.18 5.58 -8.09
CA ALA A 55 24.53 4.23 -7.67
C ALA A 55 25.32 3.47 -8.73
N ILE A 56 25.01 3.63 -10.03
CA ILE A 56 25.75 3.02 -11.13
C ILE A 56 27.17 3.59 -11.19
N MET A 57 27.36 4.89 -11.08
CA MET A 57 28.68 5.52 -11.09
C MET A 57 29.49 5.13 -9.85
N ARG A 58 28.84 5.00 -8.68
CA ARG A 58 29.52 4.47 -7.48
C ARG A 58 29.99 3.04 -7.68
N TYR A 59 29.17 2.19 -8.29
CA TYR A 59 29.57 0.82 -8.63
C TYR A 59 30.77 0.81 -9.61
N ALA A 60 30.78 1.74 -10.57
CA ALA A 60 31.90 1.85 -11.51
C ALA A 60 33.23 2.23 -10.81
N VAL A 61 33.19 3.12 -9.81
CA VAL A 61 34.37 3.42 -8.97
C VAL A 61 34.78 2.21 -8.15
N GLN A 62 33.82 1.51 -7.52
CA GLN A 62 34.10 0.32 -6.69
C GLN A 62 34.73 -0.86 -7.47
N ASN A 63 34.61 -0.87 -8.80
CA ASN A 63 35.16 -1.89 -9.68
C ASN A 63 36.27 -1.32 -10.60
N ASP A 64 36.87 -0.22 -10.25
CA ASP A 64 38.00 0.43 -10.95
C ASP A 64 37.75 0.72 -12.44
N TYR A 65 36.47 0.94 -12.82
CA TYR A 65 36.12 1.37 -14.19
C TYR A 65 36.33 2.88 -14.40
N ILE A 66 36.26 3.65 -13.32
CA ILE A 66 36.49 5.09 -13.26
C ILE A 66 37.13 5.46 -11.93
N ASP A 67 37.94 6.50 -11.90
CA ASP A 67 38.69 6.92 -10.70
C ASP A 67 37.82 7.71 -9.70
N SER A 68 36.80 8.43 -10.19
CA SER A 68 35.91 9.24 -9.35
C SER A 68 34.46 9.19 -9.84
N ASN A 69 33.52 9.43 -8.94
CA ASN A 69 32.09 9.40 -9.25
C ASN A 69 31.61 10.75 -9.79
N PRO A 70 31.36 10.90 -11.10
CA PRO A 70 30.88 12.18 -11.67
C PRO A 70 29.44 12.55 -11.26
N ALA A 71 28.74 11.64 -10.58
CA ALA A 71 27.37 11.87 -10.09
C ALA A 71 27.31 12.28 -8.61
N SER A 72 28.45 12.43 -7.91
CA SER A 72 28.48 12.82 -6.48
C SER A 72 27.81 14.18 -6.22
N ASP A 73 28.03 15.15 -7.11
CA ASP A 73 27.56 16.52 -6.95
C ASP A 73 26.21 16.82 -7.62
N MET A 74 25.47 15.77 -7.98
CA MET A 74 24.10 15.94 -8.53
C MET A 74 23.04 16.20 -7.44
N ALA A 75 23.39 16.03 -6.16
CA ALA A 75 22.45 16.26 -5.05
C ALA A 75 22.00 17.74 -5.05
N GLY A 76 20.70 17.97 -4.85
CA GLY A 76 20.13 19.34 -4.86
C GLY A 76 19.91 19.96 -6.25
N ALA A 77 20.32 19.30 -7.34
CA ALA A 77 20.20 19.86 -8.69
C ALA A 77 18.80 19.75 -9.31
N LEU A 78 17.88 19.02 -8.66
CA LEU A 78 16.51 18.81 -9.11
C LEU A 78 15.51 19.56 -8.23
N SER A 79 14.34 19.82 -8.78
CA SER A 79 13.23 20.41 -8.05
C SER A 79 12.81 19.51 -6.87
N THR A 80 12.70 20.09 -5.69
CA THR A 80 12.20 19.39 -4.52
C THR A 80 10.68 19.37 -4.55
N THR A 81 10.06 18.20 -4.71
CA THR A 81 8.63 18.06 -4.51
C THR A 81 8.36 17.73 -3.04
N LYS A 82 7.42 18.47 -2.42
CA LYS A 82 6.89 18.07 -1.13
C LYS A 82 6.24 16.69 -1.29
N ALA A 83 6.62 15.75 -0.44
CA ALA A 83 5.95 14.45 -0.38
C ALA A 83 4.45 14.69 -0.18
N ARG A 84 3.63 14.19 -1.09
CA ARG A 84 2.17 14.21 -0.93
C ARG A 84 1.76 12.95 -0.20
N HIS A 85 1.01 13.12 0.89
CA HIS A 85 0.34 12.00 1.54
C HIS A 85 -0.72 11.43 0.59
N TYR A 86 -1.01 10.14 0.72
CA TYR A 86 -2.13 9.55 0.01
C TYR A 86 -3.43 10.22 0.46
N PRO A 87 -4.31 10.62 -0.48
CA PRO A 87 -5.55 11.29 -0.14
C PRO A 87 -6.46 10.36 0.69
N ALA A 88 -7.05 10.92 1.73
CA ALA A 88 -7.90 10.25 2.70
C ALA A 88 -9.01 11.20 3.15
N LEU A 89 -10.22 10.68 3.35
CA LEU A 89 -11.35 11.49 3.82
C LEU A 89 -11.21 11.77 5.33
N PRO A 90 -11.57 12.97 5.78
CA PRO A 90 -11.78 13.24 7.19
C PRO A 90 -12.97 12.43 7.71
N SER A 91 -13.01 12.14 9.01
CA SER A 91 -14.08 11.33 9.63
C SER A 91 -15.47 11.91 9.41
N SER A 92 -15.60 13.24 9.33
CA SER A 92 -16.86 13.93 9.04
C SER A 92 -17.50 13.58 7.69
N ARG A 93 -16.72 13.02 6.75
CA ARG A 93 -17.22 12.57 5.45
C ARG A 93 -17.49 11.05 5.38
N PHE A 94 -17.36 10.32 6.48
CA PHE A 94 -17.64 8.88 6.50
C PHE A 94 -19.11 8.55 6.19
N PRO A 95 -20.13 9.25 6.70
CA PRO A 95 -21.51 8.97 6.33
C PRO A 95 -21.76 9.08 4.82
N GLU A 96 -21.27 10.13 4.18
CA GLU A 96 -21.35 10.29 2.73
C GLU A 96 -20.66 9.14 1.99
N PHE A 97 -19.45 8.78 2.41
CA PHE A 97 -18.67 7.71 1.80
C PHE A 97 -19.38 6.36 1.90
N LEU A 98 -19.87 6.01 3.09
CA LEU A 98 -20.55 4.75 3.35
C LEU A 98 -21.87 4.64 2.57
N ALA A 99 -22.62 5.74 2.47
CA ALA A 99 -23.83 5.80 1.66
C ALA A 99 -23.53 5.58 0.16
N ARG A 100 -22.47 6.18 -0.37
CA ARG A 100 -22.04 5.97 -1.76
C ARG A 100 -21.53 4.54 -1.98
N LEU A 101 -20.85 3.94 -1.00
CA LEU A 101 -20.39 2.57 -1.06
C LEU A 101 -21.58 1.60 -1.06
N ALA A 102 -22.57 1.81 -0.23
CA ALA A 102 -23.81 1.02 -0.21
C ALA A 102 -24.59 1.14 -1.54
N ALA A 103 -24.57 2.32 -2.17
CA ALA A 103 -25.21 2.57 -3.46
C ALA A 103 -24.39 2.10 -4.67
N TYR A 104 -23.16 1.58 -4.46
CA TYR A 104 -22.29 1.16 -5.55
C TYR A 104 -22.91 0.03 -6.37
N ARG A 105 -23.11 0.27 -7.68
CA ARG A 105 -23.78 -0.65 -8.62
C ARG A 105 -22.82 -1.53 -9.44
N GLY A 106 -21.54 -1.52 -9.11
CA GLY A 106 -20.57 -2.38 -9.79
C GLY A 106 -20.62 -3.81 -9.30
N ARG A 107 -19.60 -4.60 -9.65
CA ARG A 107 -19.53 -6.03 -9.28
C ARG A 107 -19.49 -6.21 -7.76
N VAL A 108 -20.21 -7.22 -7.27
CA VAL A 108 -20.24 -7.57 -5.83
C VAL A 108 -18.83 -7.85 -5.30
N MET A 109 -18.01 -8.64 -6.01
CA MET A 109 -16.62 -8.90 -5.64
C MET A 109 -15.79 -7.62 -5.49
N THR A 110 -16.00 -6.62 -6.37
CA THR A 110 -15.32 -5.32 -6.28
C THR A 110 -15.78 -4.54 -5.05
N ARG A 111 -17.07 -4.54 -4.74
CA ARG A 111 -17.60 -3.91 -3.53
C ARG A 111 -17.00 -4.55 -2.28
N ILE A 112 -17.02 -5.87 -2.18
CA ILE A 112 -16.41 -6.61 -1.07
C ILE A 112 -14.91 -6.28 -0.95
N ALA A 113 -14.18 -6.13 -2.06
CA ALA A 113 -12.78 -5.74 -2.02
C ALA A 113 -12.57 -4.33 -1.45
N VAL A 114 -13.47 -3.37 -1.74
CA VAL A 114 -13.43 -2.03 -1.14
C VAL A 114 -13.72 -2.11 0.37
N GLU A 115 -14.79 -2.81 0.75
CA GLU A 115 -15.22 -2.97 2.14
C GLU A 115 -14.16 -3.68 2.98
N LEU A 116 -13.59 -4.81 2.50
CA LEU A 116 -12.49 -5.50 3.18
C LEU A 116 -11.22 -4.65 3.27
N SER A 117 -10.90 -3.87 2.21
CA SER A 117 -9.77 -2.92 2.28
C SER A 117 -9.97 -1.87 3.36
N LEU A 118 -11.21 -1.39 3.54
CA LEU A 118 -11.57 -0.40 4.56
C LEU A 118 -11.52 -1.00 5.97
N LEU A 119 -12.12 -2.19 6.17
CA LEU A 119 -12.23 -2.85 7.47
C LEU A 119 -10.89 -3.35 8.00
N THR A 120 -10.06 -3.92 7.14
CA THR A 120 -8.79 -4.53 7.54
C THR A 120 -7.60 -3.58 7.40
N PHE A 121 -7.76 -2.52 6.61
CA PHE A 121 -6.76 -1.51 6.23
C PHE A 121 -5.37 -2.08 5.93
N VAL A 122 -5.29 -3.29 5.40
CA VAL A 122 -4.08 -3.92 4.87
C VAL A 122 -3.62 -3.24 3.57
N ARG A 123 -2.41 -3.54 3.11
CA ARG A 123 -1.95 -2.99 1.82
C ARG A 123 -2.67 -3.66 0.66
N SER A 124 -2.89 -2.91 -0.42
CA SER A 124 -3.54 -3.42 -1.64
C SER A 124 -2.94 -4.73 -2.16
N SER A 125 -1.60 -4.89 -2.11
CA SER A 125 -0.95 -6.13 -2.54
C SER A 125 -1.24 -7.30 -1.60
N GLU A 126 -1.47 -7.05 -0.33
CA GLU A 126 -1.79 -8.09 0.66
C GLU A 126 -3.17 -8.67 0.36
N LEU A 127 -4.18 -7.81 0.18
CA LEU A 127 -5.54 -8.23 -0.16
C LEU A 127 -5.64 -8.89 -1.53
N ARG A 128 -4.99 -8.32 -2.56
CA ARG A 128 -5.10 -8.82 -3.94
C ARG A 128 -4.52 -10.22 -4.15
N PHE A 129 -3.53 -10.60 -3.37
CA PHE A 129 -2.89 -11.91 -3.43
C PHE A 129 -3.36 -12.84 -2.31
N ALA A 130 -4.39 -12.46 -1.53
CA ALA A 130 -4.95 -13.25 -0.46
C ALA A 130 -5.48 -14.60 -0.96
N ARG A 131 -5.28 -15.65 -0.17
CA ARG A 131 -5.75 -17.01 -0.43
C ARG A 131 -6.68 -17.47 0.68
N TRP A 132 -7.58 -18.37 0.35
CA TRP A 132 -8.53 -18.89 1.32
C TRP A 132 -7.88 -19.67 2.47
N ASP A 133 -6.75 -20.34 2.21
CA ASP A 133 -5.99 -21.08 3.22
C ASP A 133 -5.24 -20.20 4.24
N GLU A 134 -5.18 -18.89 4.00
CA GLU A 134 -4.60 -17.92 4.93
C GLU A 134 -5.58 -17.53 6.07
N PHE A 135 -6.85 -17.92 5.98
CA PHE A 135 -7.91 -17.52 6.92
C PHE A 135 -8.24 -18.64 7.91
N ASP A 136 -8.06 -18.33 9.19
CA ASP A 136 -8.55 -19.15 10.33
C ASP A 136 -9.92 -18.59 10.73
N PHE A 137 -10.98 -19.18 10.18
CA PHE A 137 -12.35 -18.72 10.41
C PHE A 137 -12.79 -18.94 11.86
N ASP A 138 -12.32 -19.99 12.52
CA ASP A 138 -12.67 -20.29 13.92
C ASP A 138 -12.09 -19.25 14.87
N LYS A 139 -10.88 -18.74 14.57
CA LYS A 139 -10.22 -17.73 15.37
C LYS A 139 -10.44 -16.30 14.86
N SER A 140 -11.16 -16.13 13.75
CA SER A 140 -11.32 -14.84 13.07
C SER A 140 -9.99 -14.14 12.82
N LEU A 141 -9.06 -14.85 12.18
CA LEU A 141 -7.71 -14.37 11.87
C LEU A 141 -7.38 -14.58 10.40
N TRP A 142 -6.72 -13.60 9.83
CA TRP A 142 -6.04 -13.73 8.55
C TRP A 142 -4.52 -13.71 8.76
N ARG A 143 -3.83 -14.78 8.36
CA ARG A 143 -2.38 -14.92 8.46
C ARG A 143 -1.75 -14.66 7.11
N ILE A 144 -1.19 -13.46 6.92
CA ILE A 144 -0.52 -13.09 5.68
C ILE A 144 0.93 -13.58 5.75
N PRO A 145 1.34 -14.58 4.97
CA PRO A 145 2.68 -15.15 5.09
C PRO A 145 3.75 -14.19 4.56
N ALA A 146 4.96 -14.33 5.05
CA ALA A 146 6.13 -13.59 4.57
C ALA A 146 6.36 -13.77 3.07
N LYS A 147 6.14 -14.98 2.58
CA LYS A 147 6.21 -15.38 1.17
C LYS A 147 5.13 -16.42 0.91
N ARG A 148 4.49 -16.33 -0.25
CA ARG A 148 3.53 -17.34 -0.73
C ARG A 148 4.21 -18.32 -1.67
N GLU A 149 3.67 -19.51 -1.80
CA GLU A 149 4.02 -20.41 -2.87
C GLU A 149 3.54 -19.85 -4.22
N GLU A 150 4.18 -20.24 -5.31
CA GLU A 150 3.78 -19.77 -6.63
C GLU A 150 2.59 -20.57 -7.14
N ILE A 151 1.50 -19.89 -7.50
CA ILE A 151 0.38 -20.51 -8.21
C ILE A 151 0.77 -20.60 -9.68
N LYS A 152 0.80 -21.81 -10.25
CA LYS A 152 1.16 -22.04 -11.66
C LYS A 152 0.26 -21.20 -12.59
N GLY A 153 0.91 -20.40 -13.43
CA GLY A 153 0.21 -19.53 -14.38
C GLY A 153 -0.22 -18.17 -13.81
N VAL A 154 -0.21 -17.96 -12.50
CA VAL A 154 -0.59 -16.68 -11.88
C VAL A 154 0.64 -15.82 -11.61
N ARG A 155 0.82 -14.77 -12.38
CA ARG A 155 1.99 -13.87 -12.25
C ARG A 155 2.08 -13.23 -10.86
N TYR A 156 3.26 -13.33 -10.25
CA TYR A 156 3.60 -12.73 -8.96
C TYR A 156 2.83 -13.31 -7.77
N SER A 157 2.19 -14.47 -7.90
CA SER A 157 1.43 -15.13 -6.84
C SER A 157 2.28 -15.45 -5.60
N TYR A 158 3.61 -15.56 -5.75
CA TYR A 158 4.57 -15.74 -4.65
C TYR A 158 4.70 -14.52 -3.70
N ARG A 159 4.06 -13.40 -4.02
CA ARG A 159 4.15 -12.20 -3.18
C ARG A 159 3.40 -12.40 -1.88
N GLY A 160 4.14 -12.39 -0.78
CA GLY A 160 3.64 -12.30 0.58
C GLY A 160 3.76 -10.88 1.14
N MET A 161 4.04 -10.78 2.42
CA MET A 161 4.21 -9.53 3.13
C MET A 161 5.35 -8.69 2.57
N LYS A 162 5.10 -7.39 2.46
CA LYS A 162 6.12 -6.43 2.00
C LYS A 162 7.35 -6.40 2.91
N MET A 163 7.15 -6.59 4.22
CA MET A 163 8.21 -6.57 5.24
C MET A 163 8.90 -7.93 5.39
N LYS A 164 8.49 -8.98 4.65
CA LYS A 164 9.06 -10.34 4.67
C LYS A 164 8.94 -11.07 6.02
N GLU A 165 7.99 -10.67 6.83
CA GLU A 165 7.58 -11.33 8.08
C GLU A 165 6.10 -11.65 8.01
N GLU A 166 5.64 -12.70 8.70
CA GLU A 166 4.21 -13.00 8.80
C GLU A 166 3.48 -11.83 9.46
N HIS A 167 2.29 -11.52 8.96
CA HIS A 167 1.43 -10.52 9.55
C HIS A 167 0.07 -11.13 9.89
N ILE A 168 -0.27 -11.13 11.17
CA ILE A 168 -1.56 -11.60 11.67
C ILE A 168 -2.52 -10.42 11.68
N VAL A 169 -3.65 -10.56 11.01
CA VAL A 169 -4.72 -9.54 10.93
C VAL A 169 -5.97 -10.10 11.61
N PRO A 170 -6.37 -9.57 12.78
CA PRO A 170 -7.68 -9.88 13.36
C PRO A 170 -8.79 -9.38 12.43
N LEU A 171 -9.90 -10.13 12.42
CA LEU A 171 -11.06 -9.83 11.58
C LEU A 171 -12.25 -9.47 12.46
N SER A 172 -12.91 -8.37 12.15
CA SER A 172 -14.19 -8.02 12.73
C SER A 172 -15.31 -8.96 12.22
N TRP A 173 -16.43 -9.03 12.93
CA TRP A 173 -17.55 -9.86 12.49
C TRP A 173 -18.11 -9.39 11.14
N GLN A 174 -18.08 -8.08 10.86
CA GLN A 174 -18.46 -7.51 9.56
C GLN A 174 -17.53 -8.01 8.43
N ALA A 175 -16.23 -8.10 8.69
CA ALA A 175 -15.28 -8.66 7.71
C ALA A 175 -15.53 -10.16 7.49
N MET A 176 -15.90 -10.90 8.55
CA MET A 176 -16.25 -12.32 8.45
C MET A 176 -17.49 -12.55 7.59
N ILE A 177 -18.54 -11.73 7.73
CA ILE A 177 -19.72 -11.77 6.86
C ILE A 177 -19.35 -11.53 5.39
N LEU A 178 -18.49 -10.55 5.12
CA LEU A 178 -18.05 -10.26 3.74
C LEU A 178 -17.24 -11.43 3.16
N LEU A 179 -16.42 -12.08 3.96
CA LEU A 179 -15.66 -13.28 3.55
C LEU A 179 -16.59 -14.45 3.25
N ASP A 180 -17.65 -14.66 4.04
CA ASP A 180 -18.64 -15.69 3.78
C ASP A 180 -19.39 -15.42 2.46
N GLN A 181 -19.82 -14.19 2.20
CA GLN A 181 -20.40 -13.79 0.93
C GLN A 181 -19.42 -13.99 -0.24
N LEU A 182 -18.15 -13.64 -0.06
CA LEU A 182 -17.12 -13.81 -1.08
C LEU A 182 -16.86 -15.29 -1.36
N LYS A 183 -16.95 -16.16 -0.36
CA LYS A 183 -16.78 -17.61 -0.49
C LYS A 183 -17.80 -18.23 -1.44
N GLN A 184 -19.01 -17.68 -1.53
CA GLN A 184 -20.01 -18.12 -2.51
C GLN A 184 -19.63 -17.74 -3.95
N ILE A 185 -18.73 -16.78 -4.14
CA ILE A 185 -18.34 -16.28 -5.47
C ILE A 185 -17.01 -16.89 -5.93
N SER A 186 -16.05 -17.06 -5.03
CA SER A 186 -14.68 -17.49 -5.36
C SER A 186 -14.12 -18.57 -4.43
N GLY A 187 -14.96 -19.19 -3.61
CA GLY A 187 -14.53 -20.21 -2.64
C GLY A 187 -14.02 -21.51 -3.28
N ASP A 188 -14.31 -21.73 -4.56
CA ASP A 188 -13.77 -22.82 -5.39
C ASP A 188 -12.39 -22.51 -5.99
N LYS A 189 -11.90 -21.29 -5.83
CA LYS A 189 -10.60 -20.82 -6.30
C LYS A 189 -9.59 -20.78 -5.15
N GLU A 190 -8.31 -20.74 -5.48
CA GLU A 190 -7.26 -20.55 -4.49
C GLU A 190 -7.22 -19.09 -3.99
N LEU A 191 -7.41 -18.14 -4.92
CA LEU A 191 -7.41 -16.71 -4.63
C LEU A 191 -8.78 -16.20 -4.17
N LEU A 192 -8.80 -15.31 -3.16
CA LEU A 192 -10.02 -14.58 -2.78
C LEU A 192 -10.53 -13.73 -3.94
N PHE A 193 -9.62 -13.04 -4.62
CA PHE A 193 -9.91 -12.09 -5.68
C PHE A 193 -9.21 -12.49 -6.99
N PRO A 194 -9.67 -13.53 -7.69
CA PRO A 194 -9.16 -13.87 -9.02
C PRO A 194 -9.46 -12.74 -10.01
N GLY A 195 -8.71 -12.68 -11.10
CA GLY A 195 -8.95 -11.71 -12.16
C GLY A 195 -10.26 -11.98 -12.89
N ASP A 196 -11.02 -10.94 -13.17
CA ASP A 196 -12.37 -11.02 -13.76
C ASP A 196 -12.43 -11.65 -15.14
N HIS A 197 -11.43 -11.38 -15.99
CA HIS A 197 -11.37 -11.82 -17.38
C HIS A 197 -10.29 -12.86 -17.63
N ASP A 198 -9.48 -13.14 -16.62
CA ASP A 198 -8.33 -14.04 -16.74
C ASP A 198 -8.02 -14.62 -15.36
N ALA A 199 -8.43 -15.86 -15.14
CA ALA A 199 -8.20 -16.57 -13.88
C ALA A 199 -6.71 -16.78 -13.56
N THR A 200 -5.82 -16.58 -14.57
CA THR A 200 -4.36 -16.61 -14.37
C THR A 200 -3.80 -15.28 -13.84
N LYS A 201 -4.66 -14.37 -13.46
CA LYS A 201 -4.31 -13.08 -12.86
C LYS A 201 -5.02 -12.91 -11.53
N VAL A 202 -4.43 -12.11 -10.68
CA VAL A 202 -5.10 -11.59 -9.49
C VAL A 202 -5.88 -10.33 -9.85
N MET A 203 -6.81 -9.92 -9.02
CA MET A 203 -7.52 -8.64 -9.13
C MET A 203 -6.55 -7.50 -9.41
N SER A 204 -6.92 -6.57 -10.30
CA SER A 204 -6.09 -5.42 -10.66
C SER A 204 -5.77 -4.53 -9.46
N GLU A 205 -4.57 -3.96 -9.42
CA GLU A 205 -4.19 -3.00 -8.38
C GLU A 205 -5.02 -1.71 -8.40
N ASN A 206 -5.69 -1.45 -9.51
CA ASN A 206 -6.55 -0.28 -9.67
C ASN A 206 -8.03 -0.55 -9.35
N THR A 207 -8.42 -1.79 -9.03
CA THR A 207 -9.84 -2.15 -8.84
C THR A 207 -10.50 -1.30 -7.78
N VAL A 208 -9.92 -1.18 -6.58
CA VAL A 208 -10.45 -0.34 -5.50
C VAL A 208 -10.51 1.13 -5.93
N ASN A 209 -9.45 1.68 -6.52
CA ASN A 209 -9.44 3.07 -6.99
C ASN A 209 -10.42 3.30 -8.16
N SER A 210 -10.68 2.30 -8.99
CA SER A 210 -11.68 2.39 -10.06
C SER A 210 -13.09 2.42 -9.48
N ALA A 211 -13.37 1.63 -8.43
CA ALA A 211 -14.63 1.69 -7.73
C ALA A 211 -14.83 3.06 -7.05
N LEU A 212 -13.81 3.61 -6.39
CA LEU A 212 -13.88 4.94 -5.79
C LEU A 212 -14.20 6.03 -6.83
N ARG A 213 -13.57 5.97 -8.01
CA ARG A 213 -13.91 6.90 -9.11
C ARG A 213 -15.34 6.71 -9.61
N ALA A 214 -15.83 5.48 -9.70
CA ALA A 214 -17.23 5.21 -10.07
C ALA A 214 -18.22 5.71 -9.00
N MET A 215 -17.81 5.79 -7.75
CA MET A 215 -18.55 6.42 -6.66
C MET A 215 -18.46 7.97 -6.67
N GLY A 216 -17.71 8.55 -7.62
CA GLY A 216 -17.59 10.00 -7.80
C GLY A 216 -16.43 10.66 -7.04
N TYR A 217 -15.44 9.89 -6.54
CA TYR A 217 -14.27 10.46 -5.85
C TYR A 217 -13.09 10.69 -6.79
N ASP A 218 -12.38 11.79 -6.60
CA ASP A 218 -11.04 11.96 -7.18
C ASP A 218 -10.01 11.20 -6.33
N THR A 219 -9.44 10.14 -6.92
CA THR A 219 -8.44 9.32 -6.23
C THR A 219 -7.04 9.93 -6.14
N LYS A 220 -6.86 11.15 -6.68
CA LYS A 220 -5.60 11.92 -6.56
C LYS A 220 -5.66 12.97 -5.45
N THR A 221 -6.86 13.45 -5.11
CA THR A 221 -7.05 14.59 -4.21
C THR A 221 -7.98 14.32 -3.03
N GLU A 222 -8.95 13.40 -3.14
CA GLU A 222 -9.95 13.18 -2.09
C GLU A 222 -9.69 11.88 -1.30
N VAL A 223 -9.78 10.71 -1.97
CA VAL A 223 -9.58 9.41 -1.32
C VAL A 223 -9.09 8.36 -2.29
N CYS A 224 -8.14 7.55 -1.86
CA CYS A 224 -7.71 6.36 -2.59
C CYS A 224 -7.68 5.14 -1.67
N GLY A 225 -7.61 3.93 -2.23
CA GLY A 225 -7.59 2.69 -1.43
C GLY A 225 -6.46 2.64 -0.39
N HIS A 226 -5.32 3.31 -0.63
CA HIS A 226 -4.27 3.43 0.38
C HIS A 226 -4.65 4.42 1.49
N GLY A 227 -5.47 5.42 1.19
CA GLY A 227 -5.99 6.40 2.14
C GLY A 227 -6.83 5.78 3.25
N PHE A 228 -7.43 4.61 3.05
CA PHE A 228 -8.19 3.89 4.09
C PHE A 228 -7.34 3.61 5.34
N ARG A 229 -6.05 3.39 5.16
CA ARG A 229 -5.10 3.21 6.27
C ARG A 229 -4.93 4.49 7.09
N THR A 230 -4.92 5.64 6.41
CA THR A 230 -4.87 6.96 7.07
C THR A 230 -6.19 7.25 7.78
N MET A 231 -7.34 6.90 7.17
CA MET A 231 -8.66 7.03 7.80
C MET A 231 -8.76 6.21 9.08
N ALA A 232 -8.39 4.93 9.03
CA ALA A 232 -8.40 4.05 10.20
C ALA A 232 -7.44 4.56 11.29
N ARG A 233 -6.18 4.86 10.92
CA ARG A 233 -5.18 5.38 11.88
C ARG A 233 -5.65 6.66 12.58
N GLY A 234 -6.26 7.58 11.81
CA GLY A 234 -6.79 8.83 12.36
C GLY A 234 -7.90 8.58 13.37
N ALA A 235 -8.90 7.80 12.99
CA ALA A 235 -10.03 7.50 13.87
C ALA A 235 -9.63 6.70 15.12
N LEU A 236 -8.76 5.70 14.96
CA LEU A 236 -8.24 4.91 16.09
C LEU A 236 -7.41 5.77 17.06
N GLY A 237 -6.57 6.67 16.53
CA GLY A 237 -5.81 7.61 17.37
C GLY A 237 -6.71 8.63 18.07
N GLU A 238 -7.70 9.21 17.39
CA GLU A 238 -8.63 10.18 17.97
C GLU A 238 -9.58 9.55 19.01
N SER A 239 -9.81 8.24 18.97
CA SER A 239 -10.61 7.54 19.97
C SER A 239 -10.00 7.58 21.36
N GLY A 240 -8.67 7.62 21.44
CA GLY A 240 -7.91 7.56 22.68
C GLY A 240 -7.93 6.21 23.42
N LEU A 241 -8.47 5.15 22.76
CA LEU A 241 -8.64 3.83 23.37
C LEU A 241 -7.44 2.90 23.17
N TRP A 242 -6.64 3.11 22.12
CA TRP A 242 -5.68 2.12 21.62
C TRP A 242 -4.25 2.63 21.71
N SER A 243 -3.32 1.75 22.01
CA SER A 243 -1.90 2.08 22.00
C SER A 243 -1.40 2.35 20.59
N ASP A 244 -0.50 3.33 20.43
CA ASP A 244 0.14 3.58 19.13
C ASP A 244 0.84 2.32 18.59
N ASP A 245 1.41 1.49 19.48
CA ASP A 245 2.10 0.25 19.10
C ASP A 245 1.12 -0.77 18.48
N ALA A 246 -0.08 -0.91 19.04
CA ALA A 246 -1.12 -1.78 18.46
C ALA A 246 -1.60 -1.26 17.08
N ILE A 247 -1.80 0.06 16.95
CA ILE A 247 -2.20 0.69 15.68
C ILE A 247 -1.10 0.49 14.62
N GLU A 248 0.17 0.78 14.94
CA GLU A 248 1.29 0.64 14.00
C GLU A 248 1.55 -0.84 13.64
N ARG A 249 1.36 -1.77 14.59
CA ARG A 249 1.44 -3.22 14.34
C ARG A 249 0.33 -3.68 13.39
N GLN A 250 -0.90 -3.22 13.57
CA GLN A 250 -2.01 -3.50 12.66
C GLN A 250 -1.75 -2.96 11.26
N LEU A 251 -1.14 -1.79 11.16
CA LEU A 251 -0.69 -1.22 9.88
C LEU A 251 0.54 -1.93 9.31
N SER A 252 1.12 -2.90 10.01
CA SER A 252 2.38 -3.56 9.62
C SER A 252 3.47 -2.53 9.27
N HIS A 253 3.58 -1.49 10.09
CA HIS A 253 4.71 -0.56 10.02
C HIS A 253 5.85 -1.12 10.86
N SER A 254 7.08 -1.10 10.32
CA SER A 254 8.26 -1.42 11.08
C SER A 254 8.64 -0.25 11.96
N GLU A 255 8.98 -0.54 13.23
CA GLU A 255 9.60 0.46 14.11
C GLU A 255 10.90 0.98 13.46
N ARG A 256 11.02 2.29 13.36
CA ARG A 256 12.19 2.95 12.76
C ARG A 256 13.34 3.10 13.72
N ASN A 257 13.06 3.08 15.03
CA ASN A 257 14.07 3.12 16.07
C ASN A 257 14.56 1.69 16.34
N ASN A 258 15.79 1.38 15.93
CA ASN A 258 16.38 0.05 16.05
C ASN A 258 16.46 -0.44 17.53
N VAL A 259 16.60 0.47 18.48
CA VAL A 259 16.60 0.13 19.93
C VAL A 259 15.20 -0.29 20.35
N ARG A 260 14.17 0.49 20.03
CA ARG A 260 12.78 0.16 20.33
C ARG A 260 12.31 -1.09 19.59
N ALA A 261 12.71 -1.29 18.32
CA ALA A 261 12.43 -2.47 17.53
C ALA A 261 12.89 -3.76 18.23
N ALA A 262 14.06 -3.77 18.87
CA ALA A 262 14.60 -4.93 19.57
C ALA A 262 13.72 -5.37 20.76
N TYR A 263 13.03 -4.44 21.43
CA TYR A 263 12.15 -4.73 22.55
C TYR A 263 10.71 -5.06 22.17
N ILE A 264 10.22 -4.54 21.04
CA ILE A 264 8.81 -4.70 20.58
C ILE A 264 8.63 -5.89 19.65
N HIS A 265 9.71 -6.47 19.14
CA HIS A 265 9.70 -7.48 18.06
C HIS A 265 8.87 -8.75 18.36
N THR A 266 8.55 -9.01 19.63
CA THR A 266 7.80 -10.21 20.04
C THR A 266 6.33 -9.92 20.39
N SER A 267 5.92 -8.67 20.57
CA SER A 267 4.55 -8.35 20.97
C SER A 267 3.64 -8.17 19.75
N GLU A 268 2.68 -9.07 19.59
CA GLU A 268 1.67 -8.98 18.53
C GLU A 268 0.50 -8.05 18.90
N HIS A 269 0.36 -7.63 20.17
CA HIS A 269 -0.79 -6.87 20.69
C HIS A 269 -2.14 -7.46 20.22
N LEU A 270 -2.22 -8.79 20.11
CA LEU A 270 -3.29 -9.45 19.36
C LEU A 270 -4.66 -9.22 20.01
N ASP A 271 -4.75 -9.27 21.33
CA ASP A 271 -6.02 -9.09 22.04
C ASP A 271 -6.51 -7.64 21.93
N GLU A 272 -5.62 -6.67 22.11
CA GLU A 272 -5.93 -5.26 21.88
C GLU A 272 -6.34 -4.99 20.44
N ARG A 273 -5.63 -5.56 19.46
CA ARG A 273 -5.93 -5.41 18.04
C ARG A 273 -7.26 -6.06 17.64
N ARG A 274 -7.68 -7.14 18.30
CA ARG A 274 -9.02 -7.74 18.10
C ARG A 274 -10.12 -6.75 18.47
N LEU A 275 -10.01 -6.16 19.66
CA LEU A 275 -10.95 -5.14 20.12
C LEU A 275 -10.92 -3.92 19.22
N MET A 276 -9.74 -3.48 18.83
CA MET A 276 -9.51 -2.32 17.99
C MET A 276 -10.14 -2.46 16.60
N VAL A 277 -9.96 -3.58 15.91
CA VAL A 277 -10.55 -3.76 14.57
C VAL A 277 -12.06 -3.95 14.65
N GLN A 278 -12.57 -4.55 15.72
CA GLN A 278 -14.00 -4.63 15.95
C GLN A 278 -14.58 -3.24 16.19
N TRP A 279 -13.98 -2.44 17.08
CA TRP A 279 -14.38 -1.08 17.32
C TRP A 279 -14.38 -0.22 16.04
N TRP A 280 -13.35 -0.37 15.20
CA TRP A 280 -13.28 0.33 13.92
C TRP A 280 -14.46 -0.02 13.01
N ALA A 281 -14.80 -1.29 12.91
CA ALA A 281 -15.92 -1.76 12.10
C ALA A 281 -17.27 -1.24 12.63
N ASP A 282 -17.49 -1.28 13.96
CA ASP A 282 -18.68 -0.77 14.62
C ASP A 282 -18.79 0.75 14.49
N TYR A 283 -17.66 1.46 14.55
CA TYR A 283 -17.60 2.90 14.32
C TYR A 283 -18.01 3.26 12.89
N LEU A 284 -17.54 2.52 11.89
CA LEU A 284 -18.00 2.71 10.51
C LEU A 284 -19.50 2.42 10.38
N GLU A 285 -19.98 1.34 10.95
CA GLU A 285 -21.40 0.98 10.91
C GLU A 285 -22.27 2.05 11.55
N LYS A 286 -21.88 2.59 12.69
CA LYS A 286 -22.59 3.70 13.34
C LYS A 286 -22.66 4.93 12.45
N ASN A 287 -21.59 5.22 11.73
CA ASN A 287 -21.52 6.35 10.79
C ASN A 287 -22.30 6.12 9.47
N THR A 288 -22.95 4.98 9.28
CA THR A 288 -23.90 4.81 8.15
C THR A 288 -25.21 5.58 8.34
N VAL A 289 -25.56 5.87 9.58
CA VAL A 289 -26.80 6.57 9.93
C VAL A 289 -26.51 8.06 10.13
N ASP A 290 -25.70 8.39 11.14
CA ASP A 290 -25.37 9.76 11.51
C ASP A 290 -23.90 9.88 11.87
N TYR A 291 -23.31 11.05 11.58
CA TYR A 291 -21.94 11.32 11.96
C TYR A 291 -21.76 11.38 13.47
N ILE A 292 -20.81 10.62 13.95
CA ILE A 292 -20.29 10.70 15.32
C ILE A 292 -18.77 10.78 15.27
N THR A 293 -18.16 11.60 16.12
CA THR A 293 -16.70 11.67 16.20
C THR A 293 -16.12 10.36 16.79
N PRO A 294 -14.87 10.00 16.47
CA PRO A 294 -14.22 8.84 17.10
C PRO A 294 -14.19 8.91 18.62
N TYR A 295 -13.94 10.10 19.15
CA TYR A 295 -13.89 10.35 20.59
C TYR A 295 -15.27 10.16 21.25
N ASP A 296 -16.34 10.72 20.69
CA ASP A 296 -17.68 10.57 21.24
C ASP A 296 -18.21 9.14 21.13
N PHE A 297 -17.84 8.43 20.05
CA PHE A 297 -18.18 7.01 19.91
C PHE A 297 -17.46 6.16 20.95
N ALA A 298 -16.19 6.44 21.21
CA ALA A 298 -15.42 5.77 22.25
C ALA A 298 -16.04 5.91 23.64
N LYS A 299 -16.50 7.11 24.00
CA LYS A 299 -17.17 7.37 25.29
C LYS A 299 -18.47 6.63 25.50
N ARG A 300 -19.16 6.23 24.46
CA ARG A 300 -20.45 5.50 24.58
C ARG A 300 -20.28 4.01 24.81
N GLN A 301 -19.06 3.50 24.66
CA GLN A 301 -18.74 2.08 24.85
C GLN A 301 -18.07 1.78 26.21
N VAL A 302 -17.75 2.81 26.97
CA VAL A 302 -17.31 2.75 28.36
C VAL A 302 -18.48 2.99 29.28
#